data_4499f5dddcde14ce3e6bd4b0e317f973
#
_entry.id   4499f5dddcde14ce3e6bd4b0e317f973
#
_cell.length_a   1.000
_cell.length_b   1.000
_cell.length_c   1.000
_cell.angle_alpha   90.00
_cell.angle_beta   90.00
_cell.angle_gamma   90.00
#
_symmetry.space_group_name_H-M   'P 1'
#
loop_
_entity.id
_entity.type
_entity.pdbx_description
1 polymer ?
#
loop_
_entity_poly.entity_id
_entity_poly.type
_entity_poly.pdbx_seq_one_letter_code
_entity_poly.pdbx_strand_id
1 'polypeptide(L)'
;QSVQEIEVVGRSVNLIGNALSASEGRVSHDDILQRPLLRTGDVLESVPGLIATQHSGSGKANQYFLRGFNLDHGTDFATIVDGMPVNMRSHGHGQGYTDLNFIIPELVGEISYRKGSYYSNVGDFSGAGSARVQTRDHAIPSSIQLGVGEFGFERALFSGSAERGSSQLIYGLELQGYEGPWDQIDE
;
A
#
# COMPACT_ATOMS: atom_id res chain seq x y z
N GLN A 1 37.52 12.59 22.24
CA GLN A 1 36.87 11.74 21.21
C GLN A 1 35.38 11.70 21.49
N SER A 2 34.57 12.29 20.64
CA SER A 2 33.12 12.17 20.71
C SER A 2 32.75 10.76 20.22
N VAL A 3 32.08 9.99 21.06
CA VAL A 3 31.45 8.72 20.67
C VAL A 3 30.26 9.08 19.78
N GLN A 4 30.28 8.66 18.53
CA GLN A 4 29.10 8.72 17.69
C GLN A 4 28.17 7.60 18.13
N GLU A 5 27.03 7.98 18.71
CA GLU A 5 25.96 7.05 19.01
C GLU A 5 25.21 6.77 17.71
N ILE A 6 25.20 5.51 17.28
CA ILE A 6 24.40 5.05 16.13
C ILE A 6 23.17 4.38 16.71
N GLU A 7 22.03 5.07 16.60
CA GLU A 7 20.73 4.48 16.92
C GLU A 7 20.26 3.65 15.72
N VAL A 8 20.09 2.35 15.94
CA VAL A 8 19.49 1.46 14.92
C VAL A 8 18.03 1.26 15.26
N VAL A 9 17.16 1.95 14.56
CA VAL A 9 15.69 1.80 14.70
C VAL A 9 15.25 0.71 13.74
N GLY A 10 14.85 -0.44 14.25
CA GLY A 10 14.38 -1.56 13.43
C GLY A 10 12.92 -1.43 12.98
N ARG A 11 12.11 -0.59 13.62
CA ARG A 11 10.70 -0.37 13.32
C ARG A 11 10.22 0.92 14.01
N SER A 12 9.50 1.77 13.27
CA SER A 12 9.00 3.04 13.83
C SER A 12 7.77 2.85 14.72
N VAL A 13 6.99 1.78 14.51
CA VAL A 13 5.80 1.46 15.33
C VAL A 13 6.12 0.43 16.38
N ASN A 14 5.95 0.79 17.65
CA ASN A 14 6.01 -0.18 18.75
C ASN A 14 4.69 -0.96 18.82
N LEU A 15 4.74 -2.26 18.53
CA LEU A 15 3.58 -3.15 18.58
C LEU A 15 3.33 -3.76 19.96
N ILE A 16 4.20 -3.55 20.94
CA ILE A 16 4.04 -4.09 22.31
C ILE A 16 2.80 -3.44 22.92
N GLY A 17 1.81 -4.25 23.25
CA GLY A 17 0.52 -3.80 23.79
C GLY A 17 -0.47 -3.25 22.77
N ASN A 18 -0.08 -3.12 21.48
CA ASN A 18 -0.95 -2.64 20.42
C ASN A 18 -1.49 -3.76 19.51
N ALA A 19 -0.82 -4.91 19.46
CA ALA A 19 -1.28 -6.09 18.76
C ALA A 19 -1.68 -7.18 19.76
N LEU A 20 -2.86 -7.77 19.56
CA LEU A 20 -3.37 -8.85 20.44
C LEU A 20 -2.83 -10.23 20.01
N SER A 21 -2.29 -10.35 18.81
CA SER A 21 -1.74 -11.61 18.30
C SER A 21 -0.60 -11.37 17.31
N ALA A 22 0.22 -12.42 17.09
CA ALA A 22 1.26 -12.41 16.06
C ALA A 22 0.70 -12.37 14.62
N SER A 23 -0.61 -12.50 14.46
CA SER A 23 -1.30 -12.45 13.17
C SER A 23 -1.83 -11.06 12.81
N GLU A 24 -1.66 -10.08 13.67
CA GLU A 24 -2.05 -8.70 13.40
C GLU A 24 -0.90 -7.74 13.65
N GLY A 25 -1.00 -6.54 13.09
CA GLY A 25 -0.02 -5.49 13.33
C GLY A 25 -0.31 -4.24 12.52
N ARG A 26 0.65 -3.32 12.60
CA ARG A 26 0.63 -2.04 11.90
C ARG A 26 1.96 -1.81 11.20
N VAL A 27 1.91 -1.13 10.08
CA VAL A 27 3.07 -0.65 9.33
C VAL A 27 2.93 0.85 9.21
N SER A 28 3.89 1.59 9.70
CA SER A 28 3.88 3.04 9.66
C SER A 28 4.26 3.59 8.30
N HIS A 29 4.00 4.87 8.10
CA HIS A 29 4.46 5.62 6.94
C HIS A 29 5.96 5.44 6.69
N ASP A 30 6.79 5.59 7.72
CA ASP A 30 8.24 5.47 7.60
C ASP A 30 8.67 4.06 7.20
N ASP A 31 8.01 3.02 7.75
CA ASP A 31 8.27 1.63 7.38
C ASP A 31 7.90 1.35 5.90
N ILE A 32 6.81 1.97 5.41
CA ILE A 32 6.37 1.88 4.02
C ILE A 32 7.41 2.50 3.10
N LEU A 33 7.86 3.71 3.39
CA LEU A 33 8.81 4.45 2.56
C LEU A 33 10.23 3.85 2.54
N GLN A 34 10.58 2.98 3.49
CA GLN A 34 11.85 2.25 3.45
C GLN A 34 11.89 1.18 2.35
N ARG A 35 10.76 0.85 1.75
CA ARG A 35 10.68 -0.11 0.65
C ARG A 35 10.73 0.59 -0.71
N PRO A 36 11.36 -0.02 -1.71
CA PRO A 36 11.27 0.47 -3.09
C PRO A 36 9.86 0.20 -3.63
N LEU A 37 8.98 1.19 -3.52
CA LEU A 37 7.61 1.12 -4.04
C LEU A 37 7.60 1.62 -5.49
N LEU A 38 8.00 0.78 -6.42
CA LEU A 38 8.02 1.11 -7.85
C LEU A 38 6.62 0.98 -8.48
N ARG A 39 5.73 0.22 -7.84
CA ARG A 39 4.36 0.00 -8.28
C ARG A 39 3.42 0.24 -7.10
N THR A 40 2.35 0.96 -7.34
CA THR A 40 1.40 1.34 -6.29
C THR A 40 0.74 0.14 -5.61
N GLY A 41 0.44 -0.90 -6.37
CA GLY A 41 -0.15 -2.13 -5.83
C GLY A 41 0.76 -2.90 -4.87
N ASP A 42 2.07 -2.65 -4.89
CA ASP A 42 3.04 -3.30 -4.00
C ASP A 42 2.95 -2.79 -2.54
N VAL A 43 2.18 -1.75 -2.29
CA VAL A 43 1.99 -1.20 -0.93
C VAL A 43 1.53 -2.26 0.08
N LEU A 44 0.73 -3.24 -0.34
CA LEU A 44 0.28 -4.35 0.50
C LEU A 44 1.39 -5.35 0.86
N GLU A 45 2.51 -5.41 0.14
CA GLU A 45 3.66 -6.22 0.55
C GLU A 45 4.28 -5.76 1.88
N SER A 46 3.90 -4.59 2.36
CA SER A 46 4.22 -4.15 3.72
C SER A 46 3.64 -5.08 4.78
N VAL A 47 2.55 -5.80 4.46
CA VAL A 47 1.96 -6.82 5.35
C VAL A 47 2.87 -8.05 5.39
N PRO A 48 3.44 -8.44 6.55
CA PRO A 48 4.38 -9.55 6.63
C PRO A 48 3.80 -10.86 6.11
N GLY A 49 4.49 -11.45 5.11
CA GLY A 49 4.09 -12.71 4.49
C GLY A 49 3.07 -12.57 3.37
N LEU A 50 2.68 -11.36 2.99
CA LEU A 50 1.95 -11.07 1.77
C LEU A 50 2.95 -10.79 0.66
N ILE A 51 2.69 -11.34 -0.51
CA ILE A 51 3.46 -11.12 -1.74
C ILE A 51 2.49 -10.57 -2.77
N ALA A 52 2.86 -9.46 -3.41
CA ALA A 52 2.14 -8.89 -4.54
C ALA A 52 2.94 -9.10 -5.82
N THR A 53 2.32 -9.68 -6.83
CA THR A 53 2.97 -9.90 -8.13
C THR A 53 2.15 -9.23 -9.22
N GLN A 54 2.84 -8.66 -10.18
CA GLN A 54 2.19 -8.17 -11.40
C GLN A 54 1.95 -9.35 -12.35
N HIS A 55 0.70 -9.54 -12.75
CA HIS A 55 0.31 -10.69 -13.55
C HIS A 55 0.75 -10.56 -15.02
N SER A 56 0.52 -9.39 -15.61
CA SER A 56 0.97 -9.03 -16.97
C SER A 56 0.67 -7.57 -17.20
N GLY A 57 1.61 -6.82 -17.74
CA GLY A 57 1.43 -5.40 -18.07
C GLY A 57 1.07 -4.51 -16.88
N SER A 58 0.82 -3.24 -17.14
CA SER A 58 0.30 -2.27 -16.19
C SER A 58 -1.23 -2.18 -16.22
N GLY A 59 -1.83 -1.44 -15.29
CA GLY A 59 -3.27 -1.16 -15.29
C GLY A 59 -4.19 -2.30 -14.84
N LYS A 60 -3.64 -3.36 -14.26
CA LYS A 60 -4.41 -4.44 -13.62
C LYS A 60 -4.11 -4.53 -12.14
N ALA A 61 -5.08 -5.04 -11.35
CA ALA A 61 -4.82 -5.40 -9.97
C ALA A 61 -3.69 -6.44 -9.88
N ASN A 62 -2.85 -6.31 -8.88
CA ASN A 62 -1.82 -7.29 -8.59
C ASN A 62 -2.45 -8.63 -8.21
N GLN A 63 -1.72 -9.70 -8.44
CA GLN A 63 -2.02 -11.00 -7.86
C GLN A 63 -1.39 -11.07 -6.47
N TYR A 64 -2.16 -11.52 -5.48
CA TYR A 64 -1.74 -11.54 -4.09
C TYR A 64 -1.62 -12.97 -3.57
N PHE A 65 -0.60 -13.19 -2.73
CA PHE A 65 -0.39 -14.44 -2.02
C PHE A 65 -0.15 -14.14 -0.55
N LEU A 66 -0.80 -14.88 0.33
CA LEU A 66 -0.57 -14.77 1.76
C LEU A 66 -0.37 -16.15 2.37
N ARG A 67 0.81 -16.38 2.96
CA ARG A 67 1.16 -17.67 3.58
C ARG A 67 0.98 -18.87 2.63
N GLY A 68 1.29 -18.70 1.35
CA GLY A 68 1.08 -19.73 0.33
C GLY A 68 -0.35 -19.86 -0.20
N PHE A 69 -1.29 -19.05 0.30
CA PHE A 69 -2.66 -18.99 -0.21
C PHE A 69 -2.68 -18.08 -1.44
N ASN A 70 -3.20 -18.58 -2.55
CA ASN A 70 -3.44 -17.74 -3.72
C ASN A 70 -4.74 -16.96 -3.51
N LEU A 71 -4.62 -15.65 -3.44
CA LEU A 71 -5.74 -14.72 -3.24
C LEU A 71 -6.25 -14.14 -4.56
N ASP A 72 -5.75 -14.68 -5.68
CA ASP A 72 -5.99 -14.11 -7.00
C ASP A 72 -5.74 -12.59 -6.99
N HIS A 73 -6.66 -11.78 -7.47
CA HIS A 73 -6.57 -10.33 -7.43
C HIS A 73 -7.21 -9.71 -6.16
N GLY A 74 -7.18 -10.42 -5.04
CA GLY A 74 -7.62 -9.93 -3.73
C GLY A 74 -8.90 -10.57 -3.18
N THR A 75 -9.41 -11.64 -3.80
CA THR A 75 -10.73 -12.22 -3.47
C THR A 75 -10.91 -12.65 -2.01
N ASP A 76 -9.84 -13.06 -1.32
CA ASP A 76 -9.88 -13.53 0.07
C ASP A 76 -9.10 -12.63 1.04
N PHE A 77 -8.79 -11.41 0.61
CA PHE A 77 -8.10 -10.43 1.44
C PHE A 77 -8.83 -9.09 1.40
N ALA A 78 -9.64 -8.84 2.43
CA ALA A 78 -10.43 -7.63 2.51
C ALA A 78 -9.54 -6.39 2.64
N THR A 79 -9.60 -5.52 1.65
CA THR A 79 -8.83 -4.27 1.62
C THR A 79 -9.76 -3.09 1.76
N ILE A 80 -9.45 -2.21 2.70
CA ILE A 80 -10.24 -1.04 3.03
C ILE A 80 -9.31 0.18 2.99
N VAL A 81 -9.65 1.18 2.22
CA VAL A 81 -8.91 2.45 2.13
C VAL A 81 -9.77 3.57 2.68
N ASP A 82 -9.30 4.24 3.73
CA ASP A 82 -10.02 5.33 4.43
C ASP A 82 -11.47 4.99 4.77
N GLY A 83 -11.71 3.74 5.20
CA GLY A 83 -13.03 3.24 5.55
C GLY A 83 -13.86 2.72 4.37
N MET A 84 -13.40 2.89 3.14
CA MET A 84 -14.08 2.41 1.93
C MET A 84 -13.57 1.02 1.53
N PRO A 85 -14.41 -0.01 1.42
CA PRO A 85 -14.03 -1.30 0.86
C PRO A 85 -13.64 -1.17 -0.61
N VAL A 86 -12.46 -1.72 -0.97
CA VAL A 86 -11.94 -1.68 -2.34
C VAL A 86 -12.31 -2.94 -3.12
N ASN A 87 -12.45 -4.09 -2.45
CA ASN A 87 -12.81 -5.34 -3.10
C ASN A 87 -14.13 -5.21 -3.86
N MET A 88 -14.09 -5.32 -5.16
CA MET A 88 -15.28 -5.21 -6.02
C MET A 88 -16.15 -6.46 -5.90
N ARG A 89 -17.41 -6.29 -5.52
CA ARG A 89 -18.35 -7.42 -5.36
C ARG A 89 -18.67 -8.09 -6.68
N SER A 90 -18.62 -7.34 -7.78
CA SER A 90 -18.85 -7.83 -9.14
C SER A 90 -17.79 -7.23 -10.05
N HIS A 91 -17.01 -8.07 -10.68
CA HIS A 91 -16.01 -7.70 -11.68
C HIS A 91 -15.86 -8.83 -12.70
N GLY A 92 -15.65 -8.49 -13.98
CA GLY A 92 -15.55 -9.48 -15.06
C GLY A 92 -14.38 -10.47 -14.89
N HIS A 93 -13.35 -10.11 -14.16
CA HIS A 93 -12.20 -10.95 -13.89
C HIS A 93 -12.43 -11.88 -12.67
N GLY A 94 -13.17 -11.43 -11.66
CA GLY A 94 -13.48 -12.20 -10.45
C GLY A 94 -14.03 -11.34 -9.32
N GLN A 95 -14.84 -11.92 -8.46
CA GLN A 95 -15.37 -11.24 -7.27
C GLN A 95 -14.23 -10.97 -6.28
N GLY A 96 -14.28 -9.81 -5.64
CA GLY A 96 -13.25 -9.38 -4.70
C GLY A 96 -12.04 -8.70 -5.36
N TYR A 97 -12.09 -8.48 -6.68
CA TYR A 97 -11.04 -7.79 -7.42
C TYR A 97 -10.64 -6.48 -6.73
N THR A 98 -9.37 -6.35 -6.39
CA THR A 98 -8.81 -5.26 -5.59
C THR A 98 -7.70 -4.58 -6.37
N ASP A 99 -8.06 -3.50 -7.06
CA ASP A 99 -7.11 -2.63 -7.74
C ASP A 99 -6.69 -1.50 -6.81
N LEU A 100 -5.39 -1.37 -6.58
CA LEU A 100 -4.79 -0.35 -5.73
C LEU A 100 -3.96 0.68 -6.52
N ASN A 101 -4.05 0.67 -7.86
CA ASN A 101 -3.28 1.59 -8.69
C ASN A 101 -3.65 3.07 -8.49
N PHE A 102 -4.75 3.36 -7.80
CA PHE A 102 -5.13 4.72 -7.43
C PHE A 102 -4.44 5.27 -6.18
N ILE A 103 -3.70 4.43 -5.44
CA ILE A 103 -3.01 4.85 -4.22
C ILE A 103 -1.67 5.51 -4.58
N ILE A 104 -1.38 6.64 -3.97
CA ILE A 104 -0.05 7.23 -3.95
C ILE A 104 0.63 6.79 -2.64
N PRO A 105 1.65 5.92 -2.67
CA PRO A 105 2.24 5.34 -1.46
C PRO A 105 2.76 6.38 -0.46
N GLU A 106 3.27 7.51 -0.95
CA GLU A 106 3.79 8.61 -0.12
C GLU A 106 2.69 9.32 0.68
N LEU A 107 1.43 9.14 0.30
CA LEU A 107 0.29 9.67 1.05
C LEU A 107 -0.29 8.65 2.04
N VAL A 108 0.18 7.42 2.05
CA VAL A 108 -0.25 6.42 3.05
C VAL A 108 0.38 6.74 4.38
N GLY A 109 -0.43 6.90 5.40
CA GLY A 109 -0.01 7.15 6.77
C GLY A 109 0.25 5.86 7.55
N GLU A 110 -0.63 4.89 7.42
CA GLU A 110 -0.54 3.62 8.14
C GLU A 110 -1.26 2.50 7.38
N ILE A 111 -0.77 1.28 7.55
CA ILE A 111 -1.47 0.06 7.16
C ILE A 111 -1.65 -0.79 8.41
N SER A 112 -2.88 -1.02 8.84
CA SER A 112 -3.18 -2.01 9.86
C SER A 112 -3.68 -3.29 9.21
N TYR A 113 -3.19 -4.45 9.65
CA TYR A 113 -3.51 -5.73 9.04
C TYR A 113 -3.88 -6.79 10.06
N ARG A 114 -4.70 -7.75 9.61
CA ARG A 114 -5.08 -8.95 10.34
C ARG A 114 -5.03 -10.14 9.40
N LYS A 115 -4.35 -11.22 9.81
CA LYS A 115 -4.22 -12.45 9.03
C LYS A 115 -5.11 -13.52 9.61
N GLY A 116 -5.92 -14.14 8.76
CA GLY A 116 -6.92 -15.15 9.13
C GLY A 116 -8.33 -14.57 9.25
N SER A 117 -9.31 -15.45 9.30
CA SER A 117 -10.75 -15.14 9.24
C SER A 117 -11.42 -14.97 10.62
N TYR A 118 -10.67 -14.64 11.66
CA TYR A 118 -11.16 -14.66 13.05
C TYR A 118 -11.94 -13.41 13.47
N TYR A 119 -12.09 -12.44 12.58
CA TYR A 119 -12.58 -11.11 12.91
C TYR A 119 -13.92 -10.85 12.20
N SER A 120 -15.02 -11.12 12.88
CA SER A 120 -16.38 -11.01 12.31
C SER A 120 -16.75 -9.60 11.81
N ASN A 121 -16.07 -8.56 12.31
CA ASN A 121 -16.31 -7.18 11.92
C ASN A 121 -15.65 -6.78 10.59
N VAL A 122 -14.89 -7.67 9.95
CA VAL A 122 -14.29 -7.40 8.64
C VAL A 122 -15.26 -7.66 7.50
N GLY A 123 -16.04 -8.74 7.60
CA GLY A 123 -17.07 -9.10 6.61
C GLY A 123 -16.52 -9.90 5.43
N ASP A 124 -17.06 -9.63 4.24
CA ASP A 124 -16.75 -10.36 3.01
C ASP A 124 -15.28 -10.22 2.61
N PHE A 125 -14.81 -11.14 1.77
CA PHE A 125 -13.47 -11.19 1.19
C PHE A 125 -12.33 -11.28 2.22
N SER A 126 -12.59 -11.76 3.44
CA SER A 126 -11.62 -11.82 4.52
C SER A 126 -11.16 -13.23 4.91
N GLY A 127 -11.30 -14.21 4.01
CA GLY A 127 -10.96 -15.61 4.29
C GLY A 127 -9.50 -15.80 4.71
N ALA A 128 -8.56 -15.12 4.08
CA ALA A 128 -7.14 -15.15 4.44
C ALA A 128 -6.72 -13.99 5.37
N GLY A 129 -7.47 -12.89 5.38
CA GLY A 129 -7.15 -11.74 6.21
C GLY A 129 -7.69 -10.43 5.69
N SER A 130 -7.19 -9.33 6.25
CA SER A 130 -7.58 -7.98 5.85
C SER A 130 -6.48 -6.97 6.07
N ALA A 131 -6.54 -5.88 5.31
CA ALA A 131 -5.75 -4.67 5.53
C ALA A 131 -6.64 -3.43 5.50
N ARG A 132 -6.31 -2.47 6.35
CA ARG A 132 -6.85 -1.12 6.33
C ARG A 132 -5.72 -0.17 6.03
N VAL A 133 -5.81 0.52 4.91
CA VAL A 133 -4.90 1.57 4.49
C VAL A 133 -5.53 2.89 4.90
N GLN A 134 -4.80 3.68 5.65
CA GLN A 134 -5.22 5.03 6.03
C GLN A 134 -4.27 6.03 5.39
N THR A 135 -4.82 7.03 4.74
CA THR A 135 -4.03 8.16 4.26
C THR A 135 -3.58 9.04 5.42
N ARG A 136 -2.59 9.87 5.18
CA ARG A 136 -2.08 10.80 6.19
C ARG A 136 -3.18 11.77 6.61
N ASP A 137 -3.26 12.02 7.89
CA ASP A 137 -4.28 12.87 8.52
C ASP A 137 -3.70 14.16 9.14
N HIS A 138 -2.41 14.40 8.92
CA HIS A 138 -1.71 15.59 9.41
C HIS A 138 -0.96 16.31 8.30
N ALA A 139 -0.65 17.58 8.52
CA ALA A 139 0.05 18.42 7.56
C ALA A 139 1.34 17.79 7.07
N ILE A 140 1.54 17.85 5.76
CA ILE A 140 2.75 17.37 5.10
C ILE A 140 3.41 18.51 4.33
N PRO A 141 4.74 18.55 4.27
CA PRO A 141 5.46 19.52 3.44
C PRO A 141 5.09 19.35 1.96
N SER A 142 5.00 20.47 1.25
CA SER A 142 4.91 20.39 -0.22
C SER A 142 6.20 19.85 -0.80
N SER A 143 6.09 18.90 -1.69
CA SER A 143 7.23 18.24 -2.33
C SER A 143 6.97 17.96 -3.79
N ILE A 144 8.05 17.90 -4.56
CA ILE A 144 8.07 17.41 -5.95
C ILE A 144 9.10 16.29 -5.97
N GLN A 145 8.72 15.13 -6.47
CA GLN A 145 9.61 14.00 -6.68
C GLN A 145 9.61 13.65 -8.16
N LEU A 146 10.80 13.48 -8.73
CA LEU A 146 10.97 13.08 -10.12
C LEU A 146 11.79 11.80 -10.14
N GLY A 147 11.34 10.81 -10.89
CA GLY A 147 12.00 9.54 -11.06
C GLY A 147 12.15 9.20 -12.54
N VAL A 148 13.29 8.62 -12.90
CA VAL A 148 13.53 8.03 -14.21
C VAL A 148 14.23 6.68 -14.00
N GLY A 149 13.99 5.74 -14.88
CA GLY A 149 14.54 4.39 -14.74
C GLY A 149 14.66 3.67 -16.07
N GLU A 150 15.00 2.41 -16.00
CA GLU A 150 15.07 1.53 -17.15
C GLU A 150 13.67 1.25 -17.73
N PHE A 151 13.63 0.79 -18.97
CA PHE A 151 12.39 0.41 -19.67
C PHE A 151 11.35 1.53 -19.73
N GLY A 152 11.79 2.77 -19.96
CA GLY A 152 10.89 3.90 -20.08
C GLY A 152 10.22 4.34 -18.79
N PHE A 153 10.71 3.90 -17.61
CA PHE A 153 10.12 4.34 -16.37
C PHE A 153 10.33 5.82 -16.13
N GLU A 154 9.23 6.54 -16.02
CA GLU A 154 9.18 7.97 -15.69
C GLU A 154 8.11 8.20 -14.64
N ARG A 155 8.41 9.01 -13.64
CA ARG A 155 7.46 9.35 -12.57
C ARG A 155 7.63 10.79 -12.15
N ALA A 156 6.52 11.50 -12.01
CA ALA A 156 6.46 12.81 -11.39
C ALA A 156 5.36 12.82 -10.33
N LEU A 157 5.71 13.12 -9.09
CA LEU A 157 4.78 13.27 -7.98
C LEU A 157 4.87 14.69 -7.43
N PHE A 158 3.73 15.34 -7.32
CA PHE A 158 3.54 16.58 -6.57
C PHE A 158 2.60 16.30 -5.40
N SER A 159 3.03 16.57 -4.17
CA SER A 159 2.23 16.35 -2.97
C SER A 159 2.40 17.47 -1.96
N GLY A 160 1.44 17.61 -1.06
CA GLY A 160 1.48 18.60 0.00
C GLY A 160 0.20 18.71 0.80
N SER A 161 0.14 19.72 1.65
CA SER A 161 -1.06 20.05 2.39
C SER A 161 -1.30 21.56 2.42
N ALA A 162 -2.56 21.93 2.61
CA ALA A 162 -2.98 23.31 2.83
C ALA A 162 -3.94 23.37 4.01
N GLU A 163 -3.79 24.37 4.86
CA GLU A 163 -4.64 24.59 6.03
C GLU A 163 -5.41 25.89 5.87
N ARG A 164 -6.69 25.86 6.25
CA ARG A 164 -7.51 27.05 6.31
C ARG A 164 -8.47 26.97 7.50
N GLY A 165 -8.22 27.74 8.53
CA GLY A 165 -8.97 27.68 9.78
C GLY A 165 -8.82 26.32 10.45
N SER A 166 -9.95 25.62 10.66
CA SER A 166 -9.96 24.26 11.22
C SER A 166 -9.95 23.16 10.16
N SER A 167 -9.87 23.51 8.88
CA SER A 167 -9.90 22.56 7.76
C SER A 167 -8.49 22.35 7.23
N GLN A 168 -8.17 21.09 6.92
CA GLN A 168 -6.93 20.67 6.31
C GLN A 168 -7.24 19.92 5.02
N LEU A 169 -6.49 20.22 3.97
CA LEU A 169 -6.50 19.50 2.70
C LEU A 169 -5.12 18.86 2.51
N ILE A 170 -5.09 17.55 2.26
CA ILE A 170 -3.91 16.84 1.79
C ILE A 170 -4.16 16.54 0.31
N TYR A 171 -3.15 16.76 -0.52
CA TYR A 171 -3.26 16.54 -1.97
C TYR A 171 -2.03 15.83 -2.51
N GLY A 172 -2.24 15.07 -3.59
CA GLY A 172 -1.20 14.48 -4.41
C GLY A 172 -1.64 14.37 -5.85
N LEU A 173 -0.70 14.60 -6.76
CA LEU A 173 -0.86 14.38 -8.20
C LEU A 173 0.35 13.57 -8.66
N GLU A 174 0.07 12.42 -9.23
CA GLU A 174 1.09 11.53 -9.79
C GLU A 174 0.87 11.36 -11.29
N LEU A 175 1.98 11.43 -12.02
CA LEU A 175 2.07 11.06 -13.42
C LEU A 175 3.14 9.99 -13.54
N GLN A 176 2.82 8.86 -14.13
CA GLN A 176 3.74 7.75 -14.30
C GLN A 176 3.65 7.18 -15.70
N GLY A 177 4.78 6.87 -16.30
CA GLY A 177 4.93 6.11 -17.54
C GLY A 177 5.86 4.92 -17.29
N TYR A 178 5.58 3.80 -17.95
CA TYR A 178 6.43 2.61 -17.89
C TYR A 178 6.15 1.69 -19.06
N GLU A 179 7.14 1.48 -19.91
CA GLU A 179 7.02 0.61 -21.08
C GLU A 179 7.16 -0.88 -20.76
N GLY A 180 7.87 -1.20 -19.67
CA GLY A 180 8.12 -2.56 -19.23
C GLY A 180 9.23 -3.29 -20.01
N PRO A 181 9.73 -4.41 -19.46
CA PRO A 181 10.82 -5.19 -20.07
C PRO A 181 10.32 -6.22 -21.11
N TRP A 182 9.11 -6.10 -21.63
CA TRP A 182 8.49 -7.05 -22.55
C TRP A 182 8.70 -6.65 -24.02
N ASP A 183 8.53 -7.62 -24.93
CA ASP A 183 8.68 -7.40 -26.38
C ASP A 183 7.59 -6.45 -26.96
N GLN A 184 6.46 -6.33 -26.27
CA GLN A 184 5.40 -5.39 -26.61
C GLN A 184 5.30 -4.34 -25.51
N ILE A 185 5.45 -3.10 -25.91
CA ILE A 185 5.36 -1.94 -25.01
C ILE A 185 3.95 -1.88 -24.42
N ASP A 186 3.89 -1.65 -23.13
CA ASP A 186 2.62 -1.42 -22.41
C ASP A 186 2.31 0.08 -22.47
N GLU A 187 1.37 0.49 -23.32
CA GLU A 187 0.95 1.88 -23.52
C GLU A 187 -0.14 2.30 -22.52
#